data_66bba9e307e456f11d26212991128c33
#
_entry.id   66bba9e307e456f11d26212991128c33
#
_cell.length_a   1.000
_cell.length_b   1.000
_cell.length_c   1.000
_cell.angle_alpha   90.00
_cell.angle_beta   90.00
_cell.angle_gamma   90.00
#
_symmetry.space_group_name_H-M   'P 1'
#
loop_
_entity.id
_entity.type
_entity.pdbx_description
1 polymer ?
#
loop_
_entity_poly.entity_id
_entity_poly.type
_entity_poly.pdbx_seq_one_letter_code
_entity_poly.pdbx_strand_id
1 'polypeptide(L)'
;MTGVQTCALPISTGSIGTQALDVVRLNGFTVCALTANSRIDVLEEQIRAFHPALAAVVDEEAAKDLRARVADTGTKVLAGMDGVIECARCEGADTVLNAIVGMAGLLPTLAAIEAGKEIALANKETLVAGGKLVMEAARKKGVRILPVDSEHSAIFQCLQGAPAGQKDALKRIIRSEERRVGKECRSRWSPYH
;
A
#
# COMPACT_ATOMS: atom_id res chain seq x y z
N MET A 1 -10.70 -6.84 23.37
CA MET A 1 -9.51 -6.00 23.19
C MET A 1 -9.63 -5.29 21.86
N THR A 2 -9.97 -4.03 21.88
CA THR A 2 -9.95 -3.18 20.70
C THR A 2 -8.48 -2.78 20.48
N GLY A 3 -7.74 -3.63 19.76
CA GLY A 3 -6.38 -3.30 19.36
C GLY A 3 -6.41 -2.12 18.42
N VAL A 4 -5.68 -1.05 18.74
CA VAL A 4 -5.42 0.06 17.82
C VAL A 4 -4.66 -0.54 16.63
N GLN A 5 -5.26 -0.47 15.43
CA GLN A 5 -4.55 -0.94 14.23
C GLN A 5 -3.38 -0.02 13.94
N THR A 6 -2.23 -0.63 13.70
CA THR A 6 -0.99 0.07 13.36
C THR A 6 -0.62 -0.20 11.91
N CYS A 7 -0.29 0.83 11.17
CA CYS A 7 0.03 0.70 9.75
C CYS A 7 1.39 1.29 9.38
N ALA A 8 1.98 0.73 8.33
CA ALA A 8 3.10 1.30 7.61
C ALA A 8 2.64 1.71 6.20
N LEU A 9 3.05 2.88 5.72
CA LEU A 9 2.61 3.43 4.43
C LEU A 9 3.80 3.64 3.48
N PRO A 10 4.19 2.64 2.70
CA PRO A 10 5.06 2.84 1.55
C PRO A 10 4.45 3.81 0.55
N ILE A 11 5.13 4.97 0.39
CA ILE A 11 4.72 6.19 -0.33
C ILE A 11 3.44 6.84 0.22
N SER A 12 3.61 7.46 1.38
CA SER A 12 2.58 8.26 2.03
C SER A 12 2.32 9.62 1.36
N THR A 13 3.28 10.14 0.59
CA THR A 13 3.22 11.47 -0.03
C THR A 13 2.49 11.51 -1.38
N GLY A 14 2.05 10.37 -1.90
CA GLY A 14 1.21 10.26 -3.09
C GLY A 14 -0.28 10.46 -2.79
N SER A 15 -1.11 10.53 -3.83
CA SER A 15 -2.57 10.73 -3.69
C SER A 15 -3.24 9.69 -2.78
N ILE A 16 -2.95 8.40 -2.98
CA ILE A 16 -3.51 7.32 -2.16
C ILE A 16 -2.96 7.38 -0.73
N GLY A 17 -1.66 7.66 -0.58
CA GLY A 17 -1.02 7.75 0.74
C GLY A 17 -1.59 8.89 1.58
N THR A 18 -1.82 10.07 1.00
CA THR A 18 -2.44 11.20 1.71
C THR A 18 -3.87 10.90 2.13
N GLN A 19 -4.68 10.32 1.23
CA GLN A 19 -6.05 9.90 1.56
C GLN A 19 -6.08 8.81 2.65
N ALA A 20 -5.13 7.89 2.62
CA ALA A 20 -5.01 6.87 3.67
C ALA A 20 -4.69 7.48 5.04
N LEU A 21 -3.83 8.51 5.09
CA LEU A 21 -3.54 9.22 6.34
C LEU A 21 -4.75 9.98 6.88
N ASP A 22 -5.65 10.48 6.02
CA ASP A 22 -6.92 11.05 6.47
C ASP A 22 -7.81 9.97 7.13
N VAL A 23 -7.89 8.78 6.53
CA VAL A 23 -8.61 7.64 7.12
C VAL A 23 -7.98 7.20 8.44
N VAL A 24 -6.67 7.15 8.52
CA VAL A 24 -5.91 6.85 9.74
C VAL A 24 -6.28 7.83 10.86
N ARG A 25 -6.28 9.13 10.55
CA ARG A 25 -6.63 10.20 11.50
C ARG A 25 -8.08 10.08 11.98
N LEU A 26 -9.02 9.85 11.07
CA LEU A 26 -10.46 9.74 11.38
C LEU A 26 -10.76 8.54 12.27
N ASN A 27 -10.02 7.44 12.14
CA ASN A 27 -10.27 6.20 12.88
C ASN A 27 -9.35 6.01 14.10
N GLY A 28 -8.43 6.94 14.36
CA GLY A 28 -7.50 6.85 15.48
C GLY A 28 -6.49 5.71 15.33
N PHE A 29 -6.13 5.33 14.10
CA PHE A 29 -5.08 4.33 13.86
C PHE A 29 -3.71 4.93 14.09
N THR A 30 -2.72 4.09 14.39
CA THR A 30 -1.33 4.51 14.60
C THR A 30 -0.51 4.26 13.33
N VAL A 31 0.41 5.17 13.02
CA VAL A 31 1.36 5.03 11.94
C VAL A 31 2.74 4.72 12.50
N CYS A 32 3.33 3.57 12.14
CA CYS A 32 4.67 3.21 12.58
C CYS A 32 5.77 3.56 11.57
N ALA A 33 5.43 3.61 10.27
CA ALA A 33 6.40 3.93 9.24
C ALA A 33 5.77 4.69 8.06
N LEU A 34 6.48 5.68 7.53
CA LEU A 34 6.12 6.49 6.38
C LEU A 34 7.25 6.49 5.36
N THR A 35 6.94 6.51 4.06
CA THR A 35 7.99 6.65 3.05
C THR A 35 7.60 7.61 1.93
N ALA A 36 8.61 8.19 1.28
CA ALA A 36 8.46 9.01 0.08
C ALA A 36 9.54 8.66 -0.95
N ASN A 37 9.33 9.07 -2.19
CA ASN A 37 10.40 9.02 -3.20
C ASN A 37 11.40 10.17 -2.98
N SER A 38 10.94 11.42 -3.12
CA SER A 38 11.76 12.64 -2.98
C SER A 38 11.00 13.83 -2.36
N ARG A 39 9.70 13.69 -2.11
CA ARG A 39 8.86 14.79 -1.57
C ARG A 39 9.00 14.89 -0.06
N ILE A 40 10.16 15.39 0.38
CA ILE A 40 10.50 15.47 1.81
C ILE A 40 9.69 16.52 2.57
N ASP A 41 9.26 17.60 1.92
CA ASP A 41 8.46 18.63 2.60
C ASP A 41 7.13 18.05 3.11
N VAL A 42 6.43 17.30 2.26
CA VAL A 42 5.20 16.61 2.64
C VAL A 42 5.46 15.51 3.68
N LEU A 43 6.58 14.77 3.51
CA LEU A 43 6.93 13.71 4.46
C LEU A 43 7.29 14.28 5.83
N GLU A 44 7.96 15.42 5.91
CA GLU A 44 8.24 16.12 7.17
C GLU A 44 6.95 16.50 7.89
N GLU A 45 5.97 17.11 7.18
CA GLU A 45 4.67 17.43 7.76
C GLU A 45 3.96 16.19 8.30
N GLN A 46 4.02 15.08 7.55
CA GLN A 46 3.44 13.80 7.98
C GLN A 46 4.16 13.22 9.20
N ILE A 47 5.48 13.28 9.26
CA ILE A 47 6.27 12.83 10.42
C ILE A 47 5.88 13.63 11.66
N ARG A 48 5.77 14.95 11.55
CA ARG A 48 5.38 15.81 12.67
C ARG A 48 3.93 15.59 13.12
N ALA A 49 3.04 15.19 12.20
CA ALA A 49 1.63 14.96 12.50
C ALA A 49 1.36 13.57 13.09
N PHE A 50 2.08 12.53 12.66
CA PHE A 50 1.80 11.13 12.99
C PHE A 50 2.87 10.48 13.88
N HIS A 51 4.01 11.11 14.08
CA HIS A 51 5.11 10.65 14.93
C HIS A 51 5.52 9.18 14.68
N PRO A 52 5.79 8.77 13.43
CA PRO A 52 6.19 7.39 13.15
C PRO A 52 7.56 7.08 13.73
N ALA A 53 7.79 5.80 14.07
CA ALA A 53 9.10 5.35 14.52
C ALA A 53 10.13 5.37 13.37
N LEU A 54 9.70 5.04 12.16
CA LEU A 54 10.55 4.98 10.97
C LEU A 54 10.04 5.90 9.86
N ALA A 55 10.96 6.46 9.10
CA ALA A 55 10.66 7.06 7.81
C ALA A 55 11.72 6.64 6.79
N ALA A 56 11.38 6.57 5.50
CA ALA A 56 12.36 6.32 4.45
C ALA A 56 12.13 7.21 3.22
N VAL A 57 13.22 7.62 2.61
CA VAL A 57 13.22 8.37 1.36
C VAL A 57 14.08 7.61 0.34
N VAL A 58 13.52 7.35 -0.85
CA VAL A 58 14.24 6.60 -1.89
C VAL A 58 15.46 7.38 -2.39
N ASP A 59 15.31 8.69 -2.55
CA ASP A 59 16.41 9.59 -2.90
C ASP A 59 17.33 9.79 -1.69
N GLU A 60 18.60 9.42 -1.84
CA GLU A 60 19.57 9.43 -0.74
C GLU A 60 19.94 10.85 -0.27
N GLU A 61 20.03 11.80 -1.19
CA GLU A 61 20.34 13.19 -0.82
C GLU A 61 19.16 13.84 -0.10
N ALA A 62 17.94 13.62 -0.60
CA ALA A 62 16.72 14.05 0.09
C ALA A 62 16.57 13.38 1.47
N ALA A 63 17.01 12.12 1.63
CA ALA A 63 17.02 11.46 2.93
C ALA A 63 17.98 12.13 3.94
N LYS A 64 19.14 12.61 3.49
CA LYS A 64 20.08 13.36 4.33
C LYS A 64 19.48 14.69 4.80
N ASP A 65 18.84 15.43 3.89
CA ASP A 65 18.17 16.69 4.22
C ASP A 65 17.02 16.45 5.22
N LEU A 66 16.14 15.48 4.93
CA LEU A 66 15.04 15.14 5.84
C LEU A 66 15.55 14.76 7.23
N ARG A 67 16.62 13.98 7.31
CA ARG A 67 17.20 13.56 8.60
C ARG A 67 17.60 14.77 9.46
N ALA A 68 18.16 15.81 8.85
CA ALA A 68 18.49 17.04 9.55
C ALA A 68 17.23 17.80 10.00
N ARG A 69 16.20 17.87 9.14
CA ARG A 69 14.97 18.61 9.42
C ARG A 69 14.13 17.99 10.55
N VAL A 70 14.11 16.67 10.68
CA VAL A 70 13.28 15.96 11.66
C VAL A 70 14.07 15.41 12.85
N ALA A 71 15.30 15.89 13.08
CA ALA A 71 16.16 15.44 14.16
C ALA A 71 15.53 15.62 15.56
N ASP A 72 14.57 16.51 15.69
CA ASP A 72 13.82 16.83 16.90
C ASP A 72 12.63 15.87 17.15
N THR A 73 12.25 15.02 16.18
CA THR A 73 11.01 14.22 16.27
C THR A 73 11.22 12.82 16.85
N GLY A 74 12.44 12.33 16.94
CA GLY A 74 12.75 10.96 17.33
C GLY A 74 12.53 9.92 16.23
N THR A 75 12.02 10.31 15.05
CA THR A 75 11.83 9.42 13.90
C THR A 75 13.17 9.05 13.28
N LYS A 76 13.43 7.75 13.12
CA LYS A 76 14.63 7.27 12.42
C LYS A 76 14.42 7.36 10.90
N VAL A 77 15.25 8.13 10.21
CA VAL A 77 15.18 8.31 8.74
C VAL A 77 16.17 7.37 8.05
N LEU A 78 15.66 6.53 7.15
CA LEU A 78 16.39 5.60 6.30
C LEU A 78 16.47 6.15 4.87
N ALA A 79 17.40 5.63 4.07
CA ALA A 79 17.60 6.03 2.68
C ALA A 79 17.50 4.85 1.72
N GLY A 80 17.16 5.12 0.47
CA GLY A 80 17.12 4.13 -0.60
C GLY A 80 15.95 3.14 -0.50
N MET A 81 15.93 2.21 -1.44
CA MET A 81 14.89 1.18 -1.47
C MET A 81 14.99 0.21 -0.28
N ASP A 82 16.19 -0.04 0.22
CA ASP A 82 16.38 -0.87 1.42
C ASP A 82 15.71 -0.26 2.64
N GLY A 83 15.75 1.08 2.77
CA GLY A 83 14.99 1.80 3.79
C GLY A 83 13.47 1.63 3.65
N VAL A 84 12.96 1.65 2.42
CA VAL A 84 11.53 1.40 2.14
C VAL A 84 11.13 -0.04 2.52
N ILE A 85 11.98 -1.01 2.20
CA ILE A 85 11.77 -2.42 2.56
C ILE A 85 11.76 -2.59 4.08
N GLU A 86 12.66 -1.92 4.79
CA GLU A 86 12.68 -1.95 6.26
C GLU A 86 11.43 -1.32 6.88
N CYS A 87 10.95 -0.20 6.33
CA CYS A 87 9.67 0.39 6.72
C CYS A 87 8.49 -0.57 6.50
N ALA A 88 8.51 -1.36 5.44
CA ALA A 88 7.48 -2.37 5.18
C ALA A 88 7.52 -3.55 6.18
N ARG A 89 8.66 -3.79 6.82
CA ARG A 89 8.84 -4.79 7.88
C ARG A 89 8.63 -4.24 9.30
N CYS A 90 8.35 -2.95 9.44
CA CYS A 90 8.29 -2.25 10.72
C CYS A 90 7.63 -3.09 11.83
N GLU A 91 8.32 -3.28 12.92
CA GLU A 91 7.75 -3.94 14.11
C GLU A 91 6.55 -3.13 14.62
N GLY A 92 5.52 -3.83 15.05
CA GLY A 92 4.28 -3.18 15.50
C GLY A 92 3.28 -2.81 14.41
N ALA A 93 3.65 -2.85 13.11
CA ALA A 93 2.64 -2.73 12.05
C ALA A 93 1.83 -4.00 11.92
N ASP A 94 0.51 -3.88 11.86
CA ASP A 94 -0.41 -4.98 11.51
C ASP A 94 -0.64 -5.02 10.01
N THR A 95 -0.72 -3.85 9.39
CA THR A 95 -1.07 -3.67 7.97
C THR A 95 -0.04 -2.79 7.27
N VAL A 96 0.31 -3.15 6.05
CA VAL A 96 1.14 -2.35 5.15
C VAL A 96 0.30 -1.91 3.95
N LEU A 97 0.12 -0.59 3.81
CA LEU A 97 -0.51 -0.01 2.63
C LEU A 97 0.55 0.25 1.55
N ASN A 98 0.59 -0.57 0.52
CA ASN A 98 1.50 -0.34 -0.60
C ASN A 98 0.84 0.47 -1.72
N ALA A 99 1.27 1.73 -1.85
CA ALA A 99 0.88 2.66 -2.90
C ALA A 99 2.05 3.08 -3.82
N ILE A 100 3.13 2.30 -3.83
CA ILE A 100 4.29 2.53 -4.71
C ILE A 100 3.90 2.27 -6.16
N VAL A 101 4.16 3.20 -7.05
CA VAL A 101 3.85 3.05 -8.48
C VAL A 101 4.84 2.11 -9.17
N GLY A 102 4.33 1.25 -10.06
CA GLY A 102 5.15 0.37 -10.88
C GLY A 102 5.73 -0.83 -10.14
N MET A 103 6.79 -1.42 -10.71
CA MET A 103 7.44 -2.64 -10.20
C MET A 103 8.18 -2.46 -8.87
N ALA A 104 8.52 -1.22 -8.51
CA ALA A 104 9.27 -0.92 -7.28
C ALA A 104 8.50 -1.34 -6.00
N GLY A 105 7.18 -1.48 -6.08
CA GLY A 105 6.35 -1.98 -4.98
C GLY A 105 6.45 -3.48 -4.70
N LEU A 106 7.03 -4.27 -5.59
CA LEU A 106 7.06 -5.73 -5.45
C LEU A 106 7.90 -6.19 -4.25
N LEU A 107 9.12 -5.69 -4.12
CA LEU A 107 10.02 -6.08 -3.03
C LEU A 107 9.49 -5.67 -1.65
N PRO A 108 9.02 -4.42 -1.43
CA PRO A 108 8.37 -4.05 -0.17
C PRO A 108 7.14 -4.91 0.17
N THR A 109 6.33 -5.28 -0.85
CA THR A 109 5.17 -6.17 -0.63
C THR A 109 5.61 -7.54 -0.14
N LEU A 110 6.59 -8.16 -0.80
CA LEU A 110 7.11 -9.48 -0.39
C LEU A 110 7.72 -9.42 1.02
N ALA A 111 8.48 -8.36 1.31
CA ALA A 111 9.09 -8.16 2.62
C ALA A 111 8.04 -8.02 3.74
N ALA A 112 6.96 -7.29 3.49
CA ALA A 112 5.84 -7.17 4.42
C ALA A 112 5.11 -8.51 4.64
N ILE A 113 4.87 -9.27 3.58
CA ILE A 113 4.28 -10.61 3.67
C ILE A 113 5.18 -11.57 4.48
N GLU A 114 6.49 -11.55 4.23
CA GLU A 114 7.46 -12.35 4.99
C GLU A 114 7.46 -12.01 6.48
N ALA A 115 7.26 -10.74 6.81
CA ALA A 115 7.09 -10.24 8.17
C ALA A 115 5.69 -10.53 8.77
N GLY A 116 4.80 -11.20 8.04
CA GLY A 116 3.46 -11.58 8.50
C GLY A 116 2.46 -10.43 8.55
N LYS A 117 2.69 -9.34 7.80
CA LYS A 117 1.81 -8.17 7.76
C LYS A 117 0.69 -8.33 6.75
N GLU A 118 -0.52 -7.89 7.06
CA GLU A 118 -1.59 -7.77 6.07
C GLU A 118 -1.24 -6.69 5.04
N ILE A 119 -1.64 -6.91 3.80
CA ILE A 119 -1.32 -5.99 2.70
C ILE A 119 -2.58 -5.30 2.22
N ALA A 120 -2.65 -4.00 2.38
CA ALA A 120 -3.58 -3.13 1.67
C ALA A 120 -2.91 -2.69 0.35
N LEU A 121 -3.29 -3.33 -0.76
CA LEU A 121 -2.58 -3.20 -2.03
C LEU A 121 -3.30 -2.24 -2.97
N ALA A 122 -2.70 -1.07 -3.19
CA ALA A 122 -3.13 -0.10 -4.19
C ALA A 122 -2.36 -0.24 -5.51
N ASN A 123 -1.16 -0.83 -5.46
CA ASN A 123 -0.29 -1.07 -6.61
C ASN A 123 -0.68 -2.38 -7.33
N LYS A 124 -1.49 -2.27 -8.38
CA LYS A 124 -1.90 -3.42 -9.21
C LYS A 124 -0.75 -4.00 -10.04
N GLU A 125 0.25 -3.19 -10.38
CA GLU A 125 1.43 -3.61 -11.16
C GLU A 125 2.22 -4.69 -10.41
N THR A 126 2.23 -4.68 -9.10
CA THR A 126 2.80 -5.73 -8.25
C THR A 126 2.21 -7.11 -8.55
N LEU A 127 0.88 -7.20 -8.74
CA LEU A 127 0.22 -8.46 -9.07
C LEU A 127 0.32 -8.80 -10.57
N VAL A 128 0.40 -7.81 -11.44
CA VAL A 128 0.61 -8.05 -12.88
C VAL A 128 1.99 -8.66 -13.12
N ALA A 129 3.02 -8.16 -12.48
CA ALA A 129 4.40 -8.60 -12.68
C ALA A 129 4.79 -9.80 -11.80
N GLY A 130 4.40 -9.80 -10.54
CA GLY A 130 4.82 -10.78 -9.55
C GLY A 130 3.67 -11.53 -8.87
N GLY A 131 2.47 -11.54 -9.44
CA GLY A 131 1.27 -12.05 -8.77
C GLY A 131 1.40 -13.49 -8.29
N LYS A 132 2.02 -14.38 -9.06
CA LYS A 132 2.27 -15.75 -8.61
C LYS A 132 3.12 -15.78 -7.34
N LEU A 133 4.24 -15.05 -7.31
CA LEU A 133 5.14 -14.98 -6.16
C LEU A 133 4.44 -14.39 -4.93
N VAL A 134 3.74 -13.28 -5.13
CA VAL A 134 3.02 -12.57 -4.05
C VAL A 134 1.92 -13.44 -3.47
N MET A 135 1.09 -14.08 -4.30
CA MET A 135 -0.01 -14.93 -3.83
C MET A 135 0.47 -16.21 -3.17
N GLU A 136 1.57 -16.81 -3.65
CA GLU A 136 2.19 -17.98 -3.02
C GLU A 136 2.79 -17.61 -1.65
N ALA A 137 3.50 -16.48 -1.56
CA ALA A 137 4.06 -15.99 -0.31
C ALA A 137 2.95 -15.68 0.72
N ALA A 138 1.91 -14.96 0.30
CA ALA A 138 0.77 -14.64 1.15
C ALA A 138 0.06 -15.90 1.68
N ARG A 139 -0.16 -16.91 0.82
CA ARG A 139 -0.76 -18.18 1.21
C ARG A 139 0.12 -18.93 2.21
N LYS A 140 1.43 -19.00 1.98
CA LYS A 140 2.40 -19.63 2.89
C LYS A 140 2.38 -19.02 4.29
N LYS A 141 2.24 -17.69 4.35
CA LYS A 141 2.26 -16.93 5.61
C LYS A 141 0.89 -16.75 6.24
N GLY A 142 -0.19 -17.14 5.56
CA GLY A 142 -1.56 -16.90 6.02
C GLY A 142 -1.95 -15.42 6.04
N VAL A 143 -1.31 -14.60 5.23
CA VAL A 143 -1.50 -13.14 5.17
C VAL A 143 -2.58 -12.79 4.16
N ARG A 144 -3.45 -11.86 4.50
CA ARG A 144 -4.49 -11.35 3.58
C ARG A 144 -3.91 -10.24 2.69
N ILE A 145 -4.36 -10.23 1.43
CA ILE A 145 -4.15 -9.12 0.51
C ILE A 145 -5.50 -8.47 0.26
N LEU A 146 -5.63 -7.21 0.68
CA LEU A 146 -6.84 -6.41 0.59
C LEU A 146 -6.70 -5.41 -0.56
N PRO A 147 -7.60 -5.39 -1.54
CA PRO A 147 -7.52 -4.43 -2.64
C PRO A 147 -7.92 -3.04 -2.18
N VAL A 148 -7.15 -2.03 -2.59
CA VAL A 148 -7.40 -0.62 -2.32
C VAL A 148 -7.77 0.14 -3.60
N ASP A 149 -7.34 -0.34 -4.78
CA ASP A 149 -7.76 0.26 -6.04
C ASP A 149 -9.27 0.13 -6.25
N SER A 150 -9.87 1.07 -6.97
CA SER A 150 -11.32 1.23 -7.07
C SER A 150 -12.02 0.00 -7.63
N GLU A 151 -11.46 -0.61 -8.69
CA GLU A 151 -12.10 -1.71 -9.41
C GLU A 151 -12.09 -3.01 -8.60
N HIS A 152 -10.92 -3.38 -8.07
CA HIS A 152 -10.81 -4.61 -7.28
C HIS A 152 -11.47 -4.46 -5.91
N SER A 153 -11.42 -3.27 -5.29
CA SER A 153 -12.10 -2.99 -4.03
C SER A 153 -13.62 -3.09 -4.19
N ALA A 154 -14.19 -2.55 -5.26
CA ALA A 154 -15.64 -2.67 -5.52
C ALA A 154 -16.07 -4.13 -5.68
N ILE A 155 -15.32 -4.93 -6.45
CA ILE A 155 -15.60 -6.36 -6.60
C ILE A 155 -15.48 -7.08 -5.25
N PHE A 156 -14.42 -6.79 -4.49
CA PHE A 156 -14.18 -7.39 -3.17
C PHE A 156 -15.34 -7.10 -2.20
N GLN A 157 -15.81 -5.85 -2.14
CA GLN A 157 -16.93 -5.47 -1.28
C GLN A 157 -18.23 -6.16 -1.69
N CYS A 158 -18.52 -6.25 -2.99
CA CYS A 158 -19.69 -6.99 -3.49
C CYS A 158 -19.66 -8.47 -3.09
N LEU A 159 -18.47 -9.08 -3.11
CA LEU A 159 -18.30 -10.49 -2.74
C LEU A 159 -18.42 -10.74 -1.23
N GLN A 160 -18.11 -9.74 -0.39
CA GLN A 160 -18.29 -9.85 1.07
C GLN A 160 -19.77 -9.95 1.49
N GLY A 161 -20.69 -9.39 0.70
CA GLY A 161 -22.12 -9.47 0.94
C GLY A 161 -22.75 -10.83 0.57
N ALA A 162 -22.02 -11.71 -0.08
CA ALA A 162 -22.52 -13.04 -0.42
C ALA A 162 -22.60 -13.93 0.84
N PRO A 163 -23.67 -14.72 1.03
CA PRO A 163 -23.77 -15.62 2.17
C PRO A 163 -22.58 -16.59 2.21
N ALA A 164 -22.02 -16.80 3.41
CA ALA A 164 -20.90 -17.70 3.60
C ALA A 164 -21.22 -19.11 3.07
N GLY A 165 -20.41 -19.63 2.16
CA GLY A 165 -20.58 -20.96 1.57
C GLY A 165 -21.23 -21.01 0.19
N GLN A 166 -21.82 -19.92 -0.31
CA GLN A 166 -22.43 -19.88 -1.65
C GLN A 166 -21.45 -19.39 -2.73
N LYS A 167 -20.34 -20.10 -2.95
CA LYS A 167 -19.42 -19.79 -4.05
C LYS A 167 -20.10 -19.88 -5.43
N ASP A 168 -21.15 -20.69 -5.53
CA ASP A 168 -21.93 -20.89 -6.75
C ASP A 168 -22.96 -19.77 -7.03
N ALA A 169 -23.16 -18.84 -6.11
CA ALA A 169 -24.02 -17.67 -6.31
C ALA A 169 -23.43 -16.65 -7.30
N LEU A 170 -22.10 -16.67 -7.49
CA LEU A 170 -21.41 -15.77 -8.41
C LEU A 170 -21.51 -16.30 -9.85
N LYS A 171 -22.46 -15.77 -10.63
CA LYS A 171 -22.65 -16.19 -12.03
C LYS A 171 -21.72 -15.46 -13.00
N ARG A 172 -21.42 -14.20 -12.74
CA ARG A 172 -20.63 -13.36 -13.64
C ARG A 172 -20.10 -12.11 -12.91
N ILE A 173 -18.87 -11.73 -13.23
CA ILE A 173 -18.30 -10.42 -12.86
C ILE A 173 -18.34 -9.54 -14.11
N ILE A 174 -18.97 -8.37 -14.01
CA ILE A 174 -19.01 -7.36 -15.06
C ILE A 174 -18.18 -6.19 -14.58
N ARG A 175 -17.08 -5.92 -15.27
CA ARG A 175 -16.20 -4.78 -15.02
C ARG A 175 -16.41 -3.75 -16.11
N SER A 176 -16.70 -2.49 -15.73
CA SER A 176 -16.77 -1.38 -16.68
C SER A 176 -15.36 -0.96 -17.10
N GLU A 177 -15.16 -0.72 -18.39
CA GLU A 177 -13.95 -0.07 -18.88
C GLU A 177 -14.14 1.46 -18.86
N GLU A 178 -13.18 2.19 -18.30
CA GLU A 178 -13.14 3.63 -18.41
C GLU A 178 -12.75 4.02 -19.84
N ARG A 179 -13.73 4.42 -20.65
CA ARG A 179 -13.46 4.99 -21.97
C ARG A 179 -13.02 6.44 -21.82
N ARG A 180 -11.76 6.71 -22.06
CA ARG A 180 -11.31 8.08 -22.31
C ARG A 180 -11.95 8.57 -23.60
N VAL A 181 -12.82 9.57 -23.51
CA VAL A 181 -13.43 10.24 -24.67
C VAL A 181 -12.31 10.73 -25.60
N GLY A 182 -12.27 10.21 -26.83
CA GLY A 182 -11.36 10.67 -27.89
C GLY A 182 -10.15 9.79 -28.22
N LYS A 183 -9.96 8.62 -27.59
CA LYS A 183 -8.98 7.62 -28.05
C LYS A 183 -9.62 6.25 -28.08
N GLU A 184 -9.73 5.66 -29.27
CA GLU A 184 -10.09 4.25 -29.40
C GLU A 184 -8.98 3.41 -28.76
N CYS A 185 -9.25 2.88 -27.59
CA CYS A 185 -8.41 1.87 -26.99
C CYS A 185 -8.79 0.53 -27.62
N ARG A 186 -8.04 0.10 -28.62
CA ARG A 186 -8.10 -1.29 -29.12
C ARG A 186 -7.41 -2.18 -28.08
N SER A 187 -8.10 -2.47 -26.99
CA SER A 187 -7.62 -3.47 -26.06
C SER A 187 -7.84 -4.85 -26.67
N ARG A 188 -6.76 -5.59 -26.89
CA ARG A 188 -6.78 -6.99 -27.36
C ARG A 188 -7.40 -7.97 -26.34
N TRP A 189 -7.97 -7.47 -25.27
CA TRP A 189 -8.50 -8.24 -24.15
C TRP A 189 -10.00 -8.11 -23.93
N SER A 190 -10.74 -7.69 -24.96
CA SER A 190 -12.19 -7.78 -24.90
C SER A 190 -12.62 -9.21 -25.23
N PRO A 191 -13.26 -9.95 -24.33
CA PRO A 191 -13.79 -11.29 -24.63
C PRO A 191 -15.02 -11.24 -25.56
N TYR A 192 -15.33 -10.07 -26.14
CA TYR A 192 -16.48 -9.82 -27.00
C TYR A 192 -16.08 -9.30 -28.39
N HIS A 193 -14.91 -9.69 -28.90
CA HIS A 193 -14.54 -9.55 -30.30
C HIS A 193 -14.36 -10.92 -30.93
#